data_2d860a87e7343571b874f587a4b6d2e1
#
_entry.id   2d860a87e7343571b874f587a4b6d2e1
#
_cell.length_a   1.000
_cell.length_b   1.000
_cell.length_c   1.000
_cell.angle_alpha   90.00
_cell.angle_beta   90.00
_cell.angle_gamma   90.00
#
_symmetry.space_group_name_H-M   'P 1'
#
loop_
_entity.id
_entity.type
_entity.pdbx_description
1 polymer ?
#
loop_
_entity_poly.entity_id
_entity_poly.type
_entity_poly.pdbx_seq_one_letter_code
_entity_poly.pdbx_strand_id
1 'polypeptide(L)'
;MTVTPGDTKGAPAPPERDEERRANPEEDGEPRLRRAEDELRARFAEELQEGEETQERIGASREAIVELDHVSLAFDRPILENVSLVARRGETIVIAGESGTGKSTILKLILRLLTPDSGRVIVDGEVLNDVTYEEALVIRQKMGMVFQGAALFDSMSVFENIAFPLREHTTLNEDEIEARVREKLEFVDLEPDRVMNQLPAELSGGMKKRVGIARGMAVNPAIMLYDEPTSGLDPLTTGTITRLVMKLQRELKVTSVVVSHDIRSAFRMATKIALLAERRIVFFGSPEEMTASQDRYVQDFLGGV
;
A
#
# COMPACT_ATOMS: atom_id res chain seq x y z
N MET A 1 92.60 15.99 11.27
CA MET A 1 92.63 15.13 12.48
C MET A 1 91.42 14.23 12.44
N THR A 2 91.72 13.01 12.25
CA THR A 2 90.95 11.79 12.20
C THR A 2 90.14 11.50 13.48
N VAL A 3 88.90 11.12 13.35
CA VAL A 3 88.27 10.18 14.28
C VAL A 3 87.26 9.34 13.50
N THR A 4 87.46 8.05 13.49
CA THR A 4 86.74 6.96 12.90
C THR A 4 85.55 6.52 13.77
N PRO A 5 84.62 5.71 13.24
CA PRO A 5 83.25 5.54 13.73
C PRO A 5 83.10 4.38 14.71
N GLY A 6 82.07 4.51 15.55
CA GLY A 6 81.66 3.49 16.50
C GLY A 6 80.40 2.74 16.03
N ASP A 7 80.47 1.45 16.13
CA ASP A 7 79.41 0.45 15.96
C ASP A 7 78.14 0.75 16.73
N THR A 8 76.99 0.64 16.08
CA THR A 8 75.74 0.44 16.75
C THR A 8 75.03 -0.80 16.19
N LYS A 9 74.86 -1.76 17.09
CA LYS A 9 74.15 -3.02 16.92
C LYS A 9 72.71 -2.84 16.45
N GLY A 10 72.31 -3.73 15.56
CA GLY A 10 70.94 -3.81 15.02
C GLY A 10 69.88 -4.03 16.11
N ALA A 11 68.82 -3.31 15.92
CA ALA A 11 67.55 -3.57 16.59
C ALA A 11 66.74 -4.62 15.81
N PRO A 12 65.99 -5.50 16.49
CA PRO A 12 65.18 -6.51 15.80
C PRO A 12 64.01 -5.90 15.10
N ALA A 13 63.64 -6.43 13.91
CA ALA A 13 62.45 -6.06 13.16
C ALA A 13 61.18 -6.31 13.98
N PRO A 14 60.15 -5.43 13.82
CA PRO A 14 58.86 -5.69 14.42
C PRO A 14 58.14 -6.85 13.74
N PRO A 15 57.30 -7.61 14.48
CA PRO A 15 56.56 -8.73 13.90
C PRO A 15 55.58 -8.26 12.83
N GLU A 16 55.49 -9.04 11.76
CA GLU A 16 54.48 -8.93 10.73
C GLU A 16 53.09 -8.93 11.39
N ARG A 17 52.32 -7.85 11.19
CA ARG A 17 50.93 -7.81 11.55
C ARG A 17 50.18 -8.64 10.52
N ASP A 18 49.60 -9.74 10.95
CA ASP A 18 48.52 -10.44 10.26
C ASP A 18 47.45 -9.39 9.87
N GLU A 19 47.37 -9.10 8.58
CA GLU A 19 46.20 -8.42 8.00
C GLU A 19 45.02 -9.39 8.11
N GLU A 20 44.31 -9.35 9.25
CA GLU A 20 42.96 -9.85 9.32
C GLU A 20 42.15 -9.19 8.19
N ARG A 21 41.83 -9.98 7.16
CA ARG A 21 40.84 -9.66 6.16
C ARG A 21 39.56 -9.24 6.90
N ARG A 22 39.35 -7.96 7.02
CA ARG A 22 38.04 -7.41 7.34
C ARG A 22 37.12 -7.77 6.19
N ALA A 23 36.26 -8.77 6.42
CA ALA A 23 35.15 -9.08 5.53
C ALA A 23 34.35 -7.81 5.32
N ASN A 24 34.14 -7.45 4.06
CA ASN A 24 33.34 -6.27 3.68
C ASN A 24 31.87 -6.63 3.90
N PRO A 25 31.15 -6.03 4.86
CA PRO A 25 29.77 -6.41 5.16
C PRO A 25 28.79 -6.11 4.01
N GLU A 26 29.22 -5.39 2.97
CA GLU A 26 28.38 -5.07 1.81
C GLU A 26 28.39 -6.17 0.74
N GLU A 27 29.44 -7.01 0.64
CA GLU A 27 29.50 -8.09 -0.37
C GLU A 27 28.72 -9.35 0.03
N ASP A 28 28.48 -9.59 1.32
CA ASP A 28 27.74 -10.77 1.81
C ASP A 28 26.20 -10.52 1.89
N GLY A 29 25.74 -9.29 1.80
CA GLY A 29 24.32 -8.91 1.89
C GLY A 29 23.54 -9.16 0.59
N GLU A 30 24.10 -8.85 -0.57
CA GLU A 30 23.42 -8.99 -1.87
C GLU A 30 22.97 -10.42 -2.22
N PRO A 31 23.78 -11.48 -2.00
CA PRO A 31 23.34 -12.84 -2.32
C PRO A 31 22.23 -13.36 -1.39
N ARG A 32 22.17 -12.89 -0.14
CA ARG A 32 21.12 -13.25 0.81
C ARG A 32 19.81 -12.55 0.49
N LEU A 33 19.86 -11.27 0.11
CA LEU A 33 18.70 -10.51 -0.34
C LEU A 33 18.10 -11.13 -1.60
N ARG A 34 18.91 -11.45 -2.61
CA ARG A 34 18.43 -12.10 -3.85
C ARG A 34 17.80 -13.47 -3.60
N ARG A 35 18.37 -14.30 -2.71
CA ARG A 35 17.75 -15.57 -2.34
C ARG A 35 16.42 -15.40 -1.62
N ALA A 36 16.32 -14.47 -0.69
CA ALA A 36 15.06 -14.16 -0.03
C ALA A 36 14.00 -13.62 -1.01
N GLU A 37 14.42 -12.80 -1.98
CA GLU A 37 13.55 -12.32 -3.05
C GLU A 37 13.09 -13.45 -3.99
N ASP A 38 13.97 -14.38 -4.35
CA ASP A 38 13.63 -15.51 -5.23
C ASP A 38 12.72 -16.53 -4.52
N GLU A 39 12.98 -16.83 -3.25
CA GLU A 39 12.10 -17.68 -2.44
C GLU A 39 10.73 -17.03 -2.22
N LEU A 40 10.71 -15.72 -2.09
CA LEU A 40 9.49 -14.94 -1.95
C LEU A 40 8.67 -14.92 -3.25
N ARG A 41 9.34 -14.71 -4.40
CA ARG A 41 8.72 -14.77 -5.73
C ARG A 41 8.10 -16.14 -6.01
N ALA A 42 8.80 -17.23 -5.62
CA ALA A 42 8.30 -18.59 -5.78
C ALA A 42 7.04 -18.84 -4.93
N ARG A 43 7.05 -18.44 -3.65
CA ARG A 43 5.87 -18.54 -2.78
C ARG A 43 4.69 -17.72 -3.30
N PHE A 44 4.96 -16.51 -3.80
CA PHE A 44 3.92 -15.65 -4.34
C PHE A 44 3.31 -16.19 -5.64
N ALA A 45 4.11 -16.86 -6.47
CA ALA A 45 3.60 -17.56 -7.66
C ALA A 45 2.69 -18.75 -7.30
N GLU A 46 3.02 -19.51 -6.24
CA GLU A 46 2.15 -20.56 -5.70
C GLU A 46 0.86 -19.97 -5.10
N GLU A 47 0.95 -18.90 -4.31
CA GLU A 47 -0.21 -18.21 -3.72
C GLU A 47 -1.13 -17.58 -4.78
N LEU A 48 -0.57 -17.11 -5.93
CA LEU A 48 -1.38 -16.62 -7.06
C LEU A 48 -2.13 -17.75 -7.77
N GLN A 49 -1.51 -18.94 -7.89
CA GLN A 49 -2.18 -20.14 -8.43
C GLN A 49 -3.23 -20.69 -7.45
N GLU A 50 -2.92 -20.74 -6.15
CA GLU A 50 -3.89 -21.11 -5.11
C GLU A 50 -5.01 -20.06 -4.95
N GLY A 51 -4.76 -18.78 -5.24
CA GLY A 51 -5.76 -17.70 -5.23
C GLY A 51 -6.87 -17.91 -6.27
N GLU A 52 -6.57 -18.55 -7.40
CA GLU A 52 -7.57 -18.91 -8.41
C GLU A 52 -8.47 -20.10 -7.92
N GLU A 53 -7.94 -21.03 -7.15
CA GLU A 53 -8.70 -22.12 -6.54
C GLU A 53 -9.44 -21.69 -5.25
N THR A 54 -8.97 -20.66 -4.56
CA THR A 54 -9.54 -20.18 -3.28
C THR A 54 -10.80 -19.32 -3.47
N GLN A 55 -11.10 -18.86 -4.70
CA GLN A 55 -12.32 -18.09 -4.98
C GLN A 55 -13.62 -18.86 -4.67
N GLU A 56 -13.60 -20.18 -4.68
CA GLU A 56 -14.76 -20.99 -4.30
C GLU A 56 -14.93 -21.19 -2.78
N ARG A 57 -13.93 -20.91 -1.96
CA ARG A 57 -13.93 -21.16 -0.50
C ARG A 57 -14.22 -19.92 0.37
N ILE A 58 -14.33 -18.71 -0.19
CA ILE A 58 -14.63 -17.50 0.60
C ILE A 58 -16.14 -17.38 0.80
N GLY A 59 -16.73 -18.41 1.39
CA GLY A 59 -18.00 -18.33 2.10
C GLY A 59 -17.75 -17.66 3.45
N ALA A 60 -18.02 -16.34 3.53
CA ALA A 60 -18.27 -15.60 4.75
C ALA A 60 -17.29 -15.81 5.94
N SER A 61 -15.98 -15.73 5.76
CA SER A 61 -15.09 -15.45 6.88
C SER A 61 -15.23 -13.97 7.25
N ARG A 62 -15.83 -13.70 8.40
CA ARG A 62 -15.90 -12.35 9.01
C ARG A 62 -14.57 -11.98 9.67
N GLU A 63 -13.47 -12.45 9.18
CA GLU A 63 -12.13 -12.27 9.74
C GLU A 63 -11.61 -10.85 9.48
N ALA A 64 -11.04 -10.22 10.50
CA ALA A 64 -10.37 -8.93 10.36
C ALA A 64 -9.13 -9.09 9.49
N ILE A 65 -8.97 -8.24 8.47
CA ILE A 65 -7.79 -8.24 7.61
C ILE A 65 -6.94 -6.97 7.79
N VAL A 66 -7.56 -5.86 8.22
CA VAL A 66 -6.86 -4.66 8.66
C VAL A 66 -7.47 -4.23 9.98
N GLU A 67 -6.63 -4.03 10.99
CA GLU A 67 -7.06 -3.56 12.30
C GLU A 67 -6.08 -2.50 12.83
N LEU A 68 -6.63 -1.39 13.28
CA LEU A 68 -5.95 -0.44 14.13
C LEU A 68 -6.53 -0.59 15.54
N ASP A 69 -5.68 -0.87 16.51
CA ASP A 69 -6.06 -1.10 17.90
C ASP A 69 -5.40 -0.04 18.80
N HIS A 70 -6.20 0.97 19.21
CA HIS A 70 -5.80 2.07 20.09
C HIS A 70 -4.55 2.84 19.60
N VAL A 71 -4.44 3.04 18.28
CA VAL A 71 -3.29 3.65 17.63
C VAL A 71 -3.19 5.14 17.93
N SER A 72 -2.02 5.58 18.40
CA SER A 72 -1.68 7.00 18.54
C SER A 72 -0.36 7.29 17.80
N LEU A 73 -0.28 8.49 17.19
CA LEU A 73 0.90 8.97 16.49
C LEU A 73 1.02 10.48 16.62
N ALA A 74 2.22 10.94 16.93
CA ALA A 74 2.59 12.34 16.95
C ALA A 74 3.87 12.58 16.13
N PHE A 75 4.00 13.77 15.57
CA PHE A 75 5.26 14.36 15.12
C PHE A 75 5.57 15.53 16.07
N ASP A 76 5.73 16.74 15.56
CA ASP A 76 5.82 17.95 16.42
C ASP A 76 4.51 18.23 17.19
N ARG A 77 3.42 17.64 16.73
CA ARG A 77 2.09 17.70 17.34
C ARG A 77 1.37 16.36 17.16
N PRO A 78 0.40 16.04 18.04
CA PRO A 78 -0.45 14.87 17.88
C PRO A 78 -1.20 14.89 16.55
N ILE A 79 -1.20 13.75 15.84
CA ILE A 79 -1.90 13.54 14.57
C ILE A 79 -3.06 12.57 14.74
N LEU A 80 -2.83 11.47 15.48
CA LEU A 80 -3.84 10.47 15.80
C LEU A 80 -3.78 10.20 17.31
N GLU A 81 -4.94 10.07 17.93
CA GLU A 81 -5.07 9.77 19.36
C GLU A 81 -6.08 8.64 19.58
N ASN A 82 -5.59 7.49 20.02
CA ASN A 82 -6.43 6.35 20.40
C ASN A 82 -7.41 5.91 19.27
N VAL A 83 -6.89 5.80 18.05
CA VAL A 83 -7.68 5.43 16.86
C VAL A 83 -7.84 3.92 16.81
N SER A 84 -9.10 3.46 16.73
CA SER A 84 -9.43 2.05 16.53
C SER A 84 -10.39 1.89 15.37
N LEU A 85 -10.10 0.97 14.44
CA LEU A 85 -10.98 0.57 13.35
C LEU A 85 -10.66 -0.84 12.90
N VAL A 86 -11.64 -1.53 12.32
CA VAL A 86 -11.48 -2.89 11.78
C VAL A 86 -12.10 -2.96 10.39
N ALA A 87 -11.32 -3.39 9.40
CA ALA A 87 -11.81 -3.82 8.10
C ALA A 87 -11.81 -5.35 8.03
N ARG A 88 -12.95 -5.94 7.69
CA ARG A 88 -13.08 -7.39 7.49
C ARG A 88 -12.92 -7.74 6.03
N ARG A 89 -12.56 -8.98 5.73
CA ARG A 89 -12.40 -9.44 4.34
C ARG A 89 -13.64 -9.11 3.49
N GLY A 90 -13.41 -8.49 2.33
CA GLY A 90 -14.45 -8.09 1.39
C GLY A 90 -15.27 -6.85 1.82
N GLU A 91 -14.90 -6.15 2.90
CA GLU A 91 -15.50 -4.87 3.27
C GLU A 91 -14.82 -3.69 2.56
N THR A 92 -15.56 -2.62 2.38
CA THR A 92 -15.03 -1.29 2.02
C THR A 92 -15.21 -0.34 3.19
N ILE A 93 -14.11 0.00 3.84
CA ILE A 93 -14.09 1.00 4.91
C ILE A 93 -13.72 2.35 4.31
N VAL A 94 -14.58 3.34 4.48
CA VAL A 94 -14.26 4.73 4.10
C VAL A 94 -13.90 5.54 5.33
N ILE A 95 -12.69 6.07 5.36
CA ILE A 95 -12.22 7.01 6.38
C ILE A 95 -12.56 8.41 5.88
N ALA A 96 -13.62 8.98 6.44
CA ALA A 96 -14.11 10.32 6.12
C ALA A 96 -13.62 11.36 7.15
N GLY A 97 -13.63 12.63 6.78
CA GLY A 97 -13.26 13.73 7.66
C GLY A 97 -12.66 14.91 6.90
N GLU A 98 -12.46 16.03 7.57
CA GLU A 98 -11.89 17.25 6.98
C GLU A 98 -10.46 17.05 6.49
N SER A 99 -9.99 17.95 5.60
CA SER A 99 -8.61 17.93 5.13
C SER A 99 -7.63 18.17 6.28
N GLY A 100 -6.51 17.42 6.31
CA GLY A 100 -5.48 17.58 7.32
C GLY A 100 -5.75 16.87 8.67
N THR A 101 -6.84 16.10 8.82
CA THR A 101 -7.17 15.39 10.06
C THR A 101 -6.33 14.14 10.32
N GLY A 102 -5.45 13.72 9.39
CA GLY A 102 -4.61 12.53 9.57
C GLY A 102 -5.08 11.29 8.80
N LYS A 103 -6.07 11.40 7.90
CA LYS A 103 -6.60 10.27 7.12
C LYS A 103 -5.52 9.51 6.33
N SER A 104 -4.71 10.21 5.53
CA SER A 104 -3.61 9.59 4.76
C SER A 104 -2.51 9.03 5.67
N THR A 105 -2.40 9.52 6.92
CA THR A 105 -1.49 8.96 7.92
C THR A 105 -1.90 7.54 8.30
N ILE A 106 -3.21 7.25 8.38
CA ILE A 106 -3.72 5.90 8.63
C ILE A 106 -3.27 4.94 7.50
N LEU A 107 -3.37 5.35 6.23
CA LEU A 107 -2.87 4.52 5.12
C LEU A 107 -1.37 4.25 5.21
N LYS A 108 -0.58 5.26 5.63
CA LYS A 108 0.87 5.11 5.81
C LYS A 108 1.22 4.16 6.96
N LEU A 109 0.41 4.11 8.02
CA LEU A 109 0.54 3.15 9.11
C LEU A 109 0.22 1.73 8.64
N ILE A 110 -0.87 1.54 7.88
CA ILE A 110 -1.24 0.24 7.29
C ILE A 110 -0.15 -0.26 6.34
N LEU A 111 0.48 0.64 5.56
CA LEU A 111 1.61 0.30 4.70
C LEU A 111 2.95 0.12 5.46
N ARG A 112 2.97 0.28 6.78
CA ARG A 112 4.22 0.27 7.55
C ARG A 112 5.26 1.29 7.03
N LEU A 113 4.79 2.41 6.46
CA LEU A 113 5.62 3.58 6.12
C LEU A 113 5.83 4.49 7.34
N LEU A 114 4.97 4.34 8.34
CA LEU A 114 5.06 4.96 9.65
C LEU A 114 4.85 3.87 10.72
N THR A 115 5.44 4.06 11.89
CA THR A 115 5.22 3.25 13.09
C THR A 115 4.40 4.09 14.07
N PRO A 116 3.36 3.54 14.72
CA PRO A 116 2.64 4.27 15.74
C PRO A 116 3.49 4.42 17.01
N ASP A 117 3.25 5.49 17.79
CA ASP A 117 3.88 5.68 19.11
C ASP A 117 3.28 4.73 20.16
N SER A 118 1.99 4.39 20.00
CA SER A 118 1.29 3.41 20.84
C SER A 118 0.15 2.75 20.09
N GLY A 119 -0.36 1.65 20.64
CA GLY A 119 -1.37 0.82 19.99
C GLY A 119 -0.75 -0.15 19.00
N ARG A 120 -1.57 -0.84 18.22
CA ARG A 120 -1.13 -1.86 17.26
C ARG A 120 -1.78 -1.66 15.90
N VAL A 121 -1.01 -1.91 14.83
CA VAL A 121 -1.51 -2.02 13.46
C VAL A 121 -1.35 -3.48 13.05
N ILE A 122 -2.44 -4.12 12.66
CA ILE A 122 -2.48 -5.53 12.29
C ILE A 122 -3.00 -5.62 10.86
N VAL A 123 -2.26 -6.33 10.01
CA VAL A 123 -2.64 -6.59 8.61
C VAL A 123 -2.50 -8.07 8.34
N ASP A 124 -3.58 -8.69 7.88
CA ASP A 124 -3.66 -10.12 7.57
C ASP A 124 -3.14 -11.02 8.72
N GLY A 125 -3.47 -10.66 9.95
CA GLY A 125 -3.05 -11.34 11.19
C GLY A 125 -1.66 -10.96 11.71
N GLU A 126 -0.86 -10.21 10.96
CA GLU A 126 0.50 -9.81 11.32
C GLU A 126 0.51 -8.44 12.02
N VAL A 127 1.15 -8.36 13.20
CA VAL A 127 1.35 -7.09 13.92
C VAL A 127 2.51 -6.31 13.31
N LEU A 128 2.22 -5.18 12.67
CA LEU A 128 3.21 -4.42 11.91
C LEU A 128 4.20 -3.61 12.75
N ASN A 129 3.94 -3.43 14.04
CA ASN A 129 4.76 -2.56 14.88
C ASN A 129 6.24 -2.96 14.91
N ASP A 130 6.48 -4.27 15.04
CA ASP A 130 7.79 -4.83 15.32
C ASP A 130 8.39 -5.61 14.12
N VAL A 131 7.71 -5.60 12.95
CA VAL A 131 8.23 -6.28 11.76
C VAL A 131 9.46 -5.57 11.21
N THR A 132 10.41 -6.37 10.71
CA THR A 132 11.58 -5.88 9.99
C THR A 132 11.17 -5.20 8.67
N TYR A 133 12.13 -4.55 8.01
CA TYR A 133 11.88 -3.94 6.70
C TYR A 133 11.52 -5.00 5.64
N GLU A 134 12.20 -6.14 5.67
CA GLU A 134 12.01 -7.27 4.75
C GLU A 134 10.60 -7.88 4.94
N GLU A 135 10.18 -8.13 6.17
CA GLU A 135 8.83 -8.62 6.48
C GLU A 135 7.77 -7.62 6.04
N ALA A 136 8.01 -6.31 6.23
CA ALA A 136 7.10 -5.28 5.75
C ALA A 136 6.97 -5.26 4.21
N LEU A 137 8.04 -5.57 3.45
CA LEU A 137 7.97 -5.71 1.99
C LEU A 137 7.03 -6.85 1.58
N VAL A 138 7.12 -8.01 2.27
CA VAL A 138 6.23 -9.16 2.04
C VAL A 138 4.77 -8.78 2.27
N ILE A 139 4.48 -8.13 3.39
CA ILE A 139 3.12 -7.73 3.73
C ILE A 139 2.57 -6.72 2.72
N ARG A 140 3.41 -5.79 2.23
CA ARG A 140 3.01 -4.81 1.21
C ARG A 140 2.63 -5.45 -0.13
N GLN A 141 3.18 -6.61 -0.48
CA GLN A 141 2.80 -7.33 -1.71
C GLN A 141 1.34 -7.78 -1.68
N LYS A 142 0.74 -7.97 -0.50
CA LYS A 142 -0.68 -8.26 -0.32
C LYS A 142 -1.58 -7.04 -0.50
N MET A 143 -0.99 -5.85 -0.69
CA MET A 143 -1.69 -4.58 -0.74
C MET A 143 -1.44 -3.84 -2.06
N GLY A 144 -2.50 -3.33 -2.66
CA GLY A 144 -2.42 -2.35 -3.75
C GLY A 144 -2.67 -0.94 -3.23
N MET A 145 -2.00 0.06 -3.79
CA MET A 145 -2.17 1.47 -3.41
C MET A 145 -2.54 2.33 -4.62
N VAL A 146 -3.58 3.13 -4.45
CA VAL A 146 -4.02 4.16 -5.40
C VAL A 146 -3.85 5.53 -4.74
N PHE A 147 -2.92 6.32 -5.27
CA PHE A 147 -2.59 7.65 -4.75
C PHE A 147 -3.52 8.72 -5.30
N GLN A 148 -3.63 9.85 -4.60
CA GLN A 148 -4.46 10.99 -4.98
C GLN A 148 -4.17 11.49 -6.41
N GLY A 149 -2.91 11.55 -6.84
CA GLY A 149 -2.50 11.93 -8.20
C GLY A 149 -2.36 10.77 -9.18
N ALA A 150 -2.85 9.54 -8.84
CA ALA A 150 -2.54 8.28 -9.51
C ALA A 150 -1.07 7.86 -9.42
N ALA A 151 -0.14 8.79 -9.25
CA ALA A 151 1.31 8.59 -9.12
C ALA A 151 1.90 7.66 -10.20
N LEU A 152 1.46 7.81 -11.45
CA LEU A 152 2.01 7.09 -12.58
C LEU A 152 3.45 7.55 -12.85
N PHE A 153 4.28 6.65 -13.32
CA PHE A 153 5.61 6.97 -13.81
C PHE A 153 5.48 7.68 -15.16
N ASP A 154 5.77 8.97 -15.20
CA ASP A 154 5.54 9.83 -16.38
C ASP A 154 6.35 9.41 -17.61
N SER A 155 7.50 8.77 -17.41
CA SER A 155 8.38 8.26 -18.48
C SER A 155 8.01 6.88 -18.97
N MET A 156 7.05 6.21 -18.36
CA MET A 156 6.59 4.86 -18.70
C MET A 156 5.23 4.92 -19.38
N SER A 157 5.01 4.07 -20.39
CA SER A 157 3.69 3.88 -21.00
C SER A 157 2.67 3.34 -20.00
N VAL A 158 1.40 3.33 -20.35
CA VAL A 158 0.34 2.69 -19.57
C VAL A 158 0.66 1.22 -19.33
N PHE A 159 1.11 0.51 -20.39
CA PHE A 159 1.56 -0.88 -20.27
C PHE A 159 2.65 -1.03 -19.22
N GLU A 160 3.72 -0.27 -19.33
CA GLU A 160 4.86 -0.36 -18.40
C GLU A 160 4.48 -0.01 -16.97
N ASN A 161 3.61 0.99 -16.77
CA ASN A 161 3.09 1.32 -15.45
C ASN A 161 2.37 0.15 -14.78
N ILE A 162 1.56 -0.62 -15.53
CA ILE A 162 0.81 -1.76 -14.98
C ILE A 162 1.68 -3.02 -14.94
N ALA A 163 2.59 -3.22 -15.89
CA ALA A 163 3.52 -4.32 -15.94
C ALA A 163 4.59 -4.25 -14.84
N PHE A 164 4.94 -3.04 -14.39
CA PHE A 164 5.99 -2.83 -13.38
C PHE A 164 5.82 -3.72 -12.13
N PRO A 165 4.70 -3.69 -11.38
CA PRO A 165 4.54 -4.56 -10.22
C PRO A 165 4.50 -6.06 -10.58
N LEU A 166 4.09 -6.44 -11.79
CA LEU A 166 4.12 -7.84 -12.24
C LEU A 166 5.55 -8.32 -12.43
N ARG A 167 6.41 -7.52 -13.07
CA ARG A 167 7.83 -7.85 -13.25
C ARG A 167 8.59 -7.91 -11.93
N GLU A 168 8.27 -7.03 -10.99
CA GLU A 168 8.94 -6.96 -9.69
C GLU A 168 8.51 -8.10 -8.75
N HIS A 169 7.25 -8.55 -8.81
CA HIS A 169 6.67 -9.41 -7.79
C HIS A 169 6.20 -10.77 -8.29
N THR A 170 6.38 -11.09 -9.59
CA THR A 170 5.97 -12.38 -10.15
C THR A 170 7.04 -12.99 -11.03
N THR A 171 6.88 -14.27 -11.39
CA THR A 171 7.75 -14.99 -12.34
C THR A 171 7.14 -15.08 -13.73
N LEU A 172 6.11 -14.29 -14.03
CA LEU A 172 5.42 -14.27 -15.32
C LEU A 172 6.39 -13.85 -16.45
N ASN A 173 6.26 -14.49 -17.60
CA ASN A 173 6.94 -14.06 -18.82
C ASN A 173 6.22 -12.86 -19.46
N GLU A 174 6.84 -12.21 -20.45
CA GLU A 174 6.30 -10.98 -21.05
C GLU A 174 4.93 -11.20 -21.73
N ASP A 175 4.65 -12.35 -22.33
CA ASP A 175 3.35 -12.65 -22.96
C ASP A 175 2.25 -12.79 -21.89
N GLU A 176 2.56 -13.41 -20.76
CA GLU A 176 1.67 -13.52 -19.60
C GLU A 176 1.43 -12.16 -18.95
N ILE A 177 2.48 -11.34 -18.85
CA ILE A 177 2.37 -9.95 -18.36
C ILE A 177 1.48 -9.13 -19.27
N GLU A 178 1.65 -9.22 -20.61
CA GLU A 178 0.78 -8.51 -21.55
C GLU A 178 -0.68 -8.95 -21.40
N ALA A 179 -0.93 -10.24 -21.32
CA ALA A 179 -2.28 -10.76 -21.11
C ALA A 179 -2.90 -10.22 -19.80
N ARG A 180 -2.13 -10.18 -18.73
CA ARG A 180 -2.57 -9.66 -17.43
C ARG A 180 -2.82 -8.15 -17.48
N VAL A 181 -1.96 -7.39 -18.14
CA VAL A 181 -2.15 -5.94 -18.32
C VAL A 181 -3.43 -5.64 -19.10
N ARG A 182 -3.71 -6.40 -20.18
CA ARG A 182 -4.96 -6.28 -20.95
C ARG A 182 -6.17 -6.55 -20.08
N GLU A 183 -6.18 -7.63 -19.33
CA GLU A 183 -7.25 -7.98 -18.36
C GLU A 183 -7.51 -6.83 -17.38
N LYS A 184 -6.46 -6.24 -16.80
CA LYS A 184 -6.62 -5.15 -15.82
C LYS A 184 -7.12 -3.85 -16.45
N LEU A 185 -6.73 -3.55 -17.69
CA LEU A 185 -7.26 -2.40 -18.44
C LEU A 185 -8.73 -2.58 -18.77
N GLU A 186 -9.14 -3.75 -19.25
CA GLU A 186 -10.55 -4.08 -19.50
C GLU A 186 -11.37 -3.99 -18.21
N PHE A 187 -10.84 -4.51 -17.10
CA PHE A 187 -11.52 -4.42 -15.80
C PHE A 187 -11.84 -2.99 -15.38
N VAL A 188 -10.95 -2.04 -15.70
CA VAL A 188 -11.16 -0.61 -15.40
C VAL A 188 -11.82 0.16 -16.55
N ASP A 189 -12.47 -0.54 -17.48
CA ASP A 189 -13.20 0.00 -18.63
C ASP A 189 -12.29 0.88 -19.54
N LEU A 190 -11.04 0.47 -19.77
CA LEU A 190 -10.12 1.05 -20.74
C LEU A 190 -9.84 0.03 -21.84
N GLU A 191 -9.92 0.46 -23.10
CA GLU A 191 -9.62 -0.38 -24.26
C GLU A 191 -8.10 -0.56 -24.40
N PRO A 192 -7.54 -1.80 -24.22
CA PRO A 192 -6.09 -2.00 -24.18
C PRO A 192 -5.37 -1.49 -25.41
N ASP A 193 -5.82 -1.89 -26.62
CA ASP A 193 -5.15 -1.54 -27.88
C ASP A 193 -5.05 -0.03 -28.12
N ARG A 194 -5.97 0.72 -27.53
CA ARG A 194 -6.00 2.17 -27.62
C ARG A 194 -5.07 2.87 -26.65
N VAL A 195 -4.90 2.32 -25.43
CA VAL A 195 -4.26 3.07 -24.34
C VAL A 195 -2.90 2.53 -23.92
N MET A 196 -2.56 1.25 -24.18
CA MET A 196 -1.36 0.61 -23.65
C MET A 196 -0.06 1.36 -23.97
N ASN A 197 0.03 1.92 -25.17
CA ASN A 197 1.24 2.60 -25.64
C ASN A 197 1.27 4.11 -25.31
N GLN A 198 0.19 4.66 -24.73
CA GLN A 198 0.14 6.07 -24.35
C GLN A 198 0.97 6.36 -23.12
N LEU A 199 1.55 7.56 -23.07
CA LEU A 199 2.18 8.10 -21.87
C LEU A 199 1.12 8.72 -20.94
N PRO A 200 1.39 8.82 -19.64
CA PRO A 200 0.46 9.47 -18.71
C PRO A 200 0.04 10.88 -19.12
N ALA A 201 0.94 11.65 -19.77
CA ALA A 201 0.63 13.00 -20.24
C ALA A 201 -0.50 13.05 -21.29
N GLU A 202 -0.72 11.95 -22.02
CA GLU A 202 -1.74 11.84 -23.08
C GLU A 202 -3.13 11.42 -22.54
N LEU A 203 -3.21 11.08 -21.25
CA LEU A 203 -4.43 10.59 -20.59
C LEU A 203 -5.21 11.73 -19.93
N SER A 204 -6.54 11.64 -19.96
CA SER A 204 -7.40 12.46 -19.10
C SER A 204 -7.19 12.13 -17.60
N GLY A 205 -7.58 13.04 -16.69
CA GLY A 205 -7.48 12.80 -15.26
C GLY A 205 -8.18 11.52 -14.79
N GLY A 206 -9.37 11.25 -15.33
CA GLY A 206 -10.12 10.02 -15.04
C GLY A 206 -9.45 8.77 -15.60
N MET A 207 -8.81 8.83 -16.77
CA MET A 207 -8.03 7.72 -17.32
C MET A 207 -6.80 7.44 -16.44
N LYS A 208 -6.07 8.48 -16.02
CA LYS A 208 -4.92 8.32 -15.10
C LYS A 208 -5.32 7.59 -13.82
N LYS A 209 -6.46 7.95 -13.22
CA LYS A 209 -6.98 7.29 -12.02
C LYS A 209 -7.29 5.81 -12.28
N ARG A 210 -7.95 5.50 -13.42
CA ARG A 210 -8.25 4.12 -13.79
C ARG A 210 -7.00 3.29 -14.04
N VAL A 211 -5.98 3.85 -14.71
CA VAL A 211 -4.67 3.19 -14.86
C VAL A 211 -3.99 3.00 -13.49
N GLY A 212 -4.09 3.98 -12.58
CA GLY A 212 -3.60 3.84 -11.21
C GLY A 212 -4.27 2.71 -10.44
N ILE A 213 -5.60 2.52 -10.63
CA ILE A 213 -6.34 1.38 -10.07
C ILE A 213 -5.86 0.07 -10.70
N ALA A 214 -5.75 0.01 -12.05
CA ALA A 214 -5.26 -1.17 -12.77
C ALA A 214 -3.86 -1.58 -12.30
N ARG A 215 -2.94 -0.62 -12.11
CA ARG A 215 -1.61 -0.88 -11.55
C ARG A 215 -1.67 -1.40 -10.13
N GLY A 216 -2.49 -0.77 -9.26
CA GLY A 216 -2.64 -1.19 -7.87
C GLY A 216 -3.19 -2.62 -7.73
N MET A 217 -4.03 -3.06 -8.68
CA MET A 217 -4.64 -4.40 -8.68
C MET A 217 -3.89 -5.42 -9.57
N ALA A 218 -2.76 -5.07 -10.16
CA ALA A 218 -2.06 -5.91 -11.14
C ALA A 218 -1.69 -7.29 -10.59
N VAL A 219 -1.22 -7.35 -9.35
CA VAL A 219 -0.82 -8.58 -8.63
C VAL A 219 -1.97 -9.23 -7.84
N ASN A 220 -3.22 -8.88 -8.10
CA ASN A 220 -4.40 -9.39 -7.39
C ASN A 220 -4.31 -9.26 -5.85
N PRO A 221 -4.08 -8.07 -5.30
CA PRO A 221 -3.91 -7.89 -3.87
C PRO A 221 -5.18 -8.22 -3.09
N ALA A 222 -5.05 -8.72 -1.86
CA ALA A 222 -6.17 -8.96 -0.95
C ALA A 222 -6.75 -7.65 -0.39
N ILE A 223 -5.94 -6.60 -0.34
CA ILE A 223 -6.28 -5.30 0.22
C ILE A 223 -5.97 -4.20 -0.80
N MET A 224 -6.91 -3.29 -1.02
CA MET A 224 -6.69 -2.08 -1.80
C MET A 224 -6.82 -0.83 -0.92
N LEU A 225 -5.82 0.01 -0.96
CA LEU A 225 -5.76 1.28 -0.25
C LEU A 225 -5.94 2.42 -1.26
N TYR A 226 -6.80 3.39 -0.93
CA TYR A 226 -7.08 4.52 -1.80
C TYR A 226 -6.93 5.82 -1.04
N ASP A 227 -6.05 6.69 -1.52
CA ASP A 227 -5.89 8.05 -0.98
C ASP A 227 -6.59 9.04 -1.91
N GLU A 228 -7.76 9.53 -1.52
CA GLU A 228 -8.57 10.50 -2.26
C GLU A 228 -8.79 10.13 -3.75
N PRO A 229 -9.33 8.94 -4.07
CA PRO A 229 -9.36 8.44 -5.45
C PRO A 229 -10.24 9.28 -6.38
N THR A 230 -11.23 10.01 -5.85
CA THR A 230 -12.18 10.85 -6.59
C THR A 230 -11.82 12.33 -6.60
N SER A 231 -10.77 12.74 -5.89
CA SER A 231 -10.38 14.14 -5.77
C SER A 231 -10.00 14.76 -7.13
N GLY A 232 -10.53 15.96 -7.39
CA GLY A 232 -10.24 16.73 -8.59
C GLY A 232 -10.92 16.21 -9.88
N LEU A 233 -11.90 15.32 -9.74
CA LEU A 233 -12.67 14.79 -10.85
C LEU A 233 -14.05 15.45 -10.95
N ASP A 234 -14.58 15.50 -12.16
CA ASP A 234 -15.97 15.87 -12.42
C ASP A 234 -16.95 14.80 -11.87
N PRO A 235 -18.25 15.12 -11.69
CA PRO A 235 -19.21 14.20 -11.09
C PRO A 235 -19.41 12.88 -11.85
N LEU A 236 -19.30 12.86 -13.17
CA LEU A 236 -19.46 11.66 -14.00
C LEU A 236 -18.26 10.72 -13.81
N THR A 237 -17.06 11.27 -13.86
CA THR A 237 -15.82 10.55 -13.64
C THR A 237 -15.72 10.06 -12.18
N THR A 238 -16.12 10.87 -11.20
CA THR A 238 -16.25 10.46 -9.79
C THR A 238 -17.15 9.23 -9.66
N GLY A 239 -18.34 9.25 -10.30
CA GLY A 239 -19.24 8.10 -10.32
C GLY A 239 -18.61 6.85 -10.94
N THR A 240 -17.76 7.01 -11.95
CA THR A 240 -17.06 5.88 -12.58
C THR A 240 -16.04 5.27 -11.62
N ILE A 241 -15.19 6.07 -10.97
CA ILE A 241 -14.22 5.56 -9.98
C ILE A 241 -14.93 4.89 -8.80
N THR A 242 -16.01 5.49 -8.29
CA THR A 242 -16.84 4.89 -7.23
C THR A 242 -17.34 3.50 -7.63
N ARG A 243 -17.87 3.36 -8.85
CA ARG A 243 -18.33 2.06 -9.37
C ARG A 243 -17.19 1.04 -9.49
N LEU A 244 -15.98 1.47 -9.89
CA LEU A 244 -14.81 0.58 -9.97
C LEU A 244 -14.41 0.04 -8.59
N VAL A 245 -14.38 0.88 -7.54
CA VAL A 245 -14.13 0.42 -6.17
C VAL A 245 -15.18 -0.61 -5.73
N MET A 246 -16.46 -0.36 -6.03
CA MET A 246 -17.55 -1.30 -5.74
C MET A 246 -17.45 -2.59 -6.58
N LYS A 247 -17.00 -2.50 -7.84
CA LYS A 247 -16.78 -3.67 -8.72
C LYS A 247 -15.69 -4.56 -8.17
N LEU A 248 -14.54 -3.98 -7.76
CA LEU A 248 -13.44 -4.71 -7.11
C LEU A 248 -13.92 -5.48 -5.87
N GLN A 249 -14.68 -4.80 -4.99
CA GLN A 249 -15.21 -5.44 -3.80
C GLN A 249 -16.20 -6.58 -4.12
N ARG A 250 -17.11 -6.38 -5.10
CA ARG A 250 -18.16 -7.37 -5.42
C ARG A 250 -17.62 -8.57 -6.20
N GLU A 251 -16.80 -8.32 -7.21
CA GLU A 251 -16.33 -9.37 -8.15
C GLU A 251 -15.09 -10.09 -7.63
N LEU A 252 -14.13 -9.35 -7.06
CA LEU A 252 -12.85 -9.91 -6.63
C LEU A 252 -12.75 -10.08 -5.10
N LYS A 253 -13.82 -9.69 -4.35
CA LYS A 253 -13.84 -9.75 -2.88
C LYS A 253 -12.68 -9.02 -2.19
N VAL A 254 -12.07 -8.07 -2.88
CA VAL A 254 -10.98 -7.26 -2.36
C VAL A 254 -11.49 -6.42 -1.20
N THR A 255 -10.73 -6.38 -0.11
CA THR A 255 -10.99 -5.47 1.01
C THR A 255 -10.45 -4.09 0.67
N SER A 256 -11.22 -3.04 0.85
CA SER A 256 -10.81 -1.68 0.49
C SER A 256 -10.78 -0.77 1.71
N VAL A 257 -9.70 0.01 1.86
CA VAL A 257 -9.65 1.14 2.79
C VAL A 257 -9.49 2.42 1.97
N VAL A 258 -10.50 3.27 2.00
CA VAL A 258 -10.59 4.47 1.16
C VAL A 258 -10.55 5.70 2.06
N VAL A 259 -9.61 6.58 1.83
CA VAL A 259 -9.61 7.93 2.42
C VAL A 259 -10.34 8.87 1.48
N SER A 260 -11.34 9.60 1.97
CA SER A 260 -12.08 10.57 1.17
C SER A 260 -12.65 11.70 2.04
N HIS A 261 -12.73 12.89 1.46
CA HIS A 261 -13.54 13.99 1.99
C HIS A 261 -14.89 14.11 1.26
N ASP A 262 -15.13 13.34 0.20
CA ASP A 262 -16.39 13.27 -0.53
C ASP A 262 -17.35 12.27 0.13
N ILE A 263 -18.22 12.79 0.99
CA ILE A 263 -19.17 11.96 1.74
C ILE A 263 -20.20 11.29 0.83
N ARG A 264 -20.56 11.90 -0.32
CA ARG A 264 -21.52 11.31 -1.27
C ARG A 264 -20.97 10.04 -1.91
N SER A 265 -19.72 10.06 -2.30
CA SER A 265 -19.02 8.87 -2.80
C SER A 265 -18.81 7.84 -1.68
N ALA A 266 -18.48 8.30 -0.46
CA ALA A 266 -18.34 7.44 0.71
C ALA A 266 -19.62 6.62 0.97
N PHE A 267 -20.78 7.27 1.01
CA PHE A 267 -22.08 6.61 1.22
C PHE A 267 -22.44 5.56 0.17
N ARG A 268 -21.94 5.73 -1.07
CA ARG A 268 -22.20 4.79 -2.17
C ARG A 268 -21.35 3.54 -2.10
N MET A 269 -20.09 3.67 -1.67
CA MET A 269 -19.13 2.58 -1.75
C MET A 269 -18.84 1.89 -0.41
N ALA A 270 -19.08 2.57 0.71
CA ALA A 270 -18.73 2.06 2.02
C ALA A 270 -19.65 0.93 2.48
N THR A 271 -19.07 -0.12 3.05
CA THR A 271 -19.78 -1.02 3.96
C THR A 271 -19.78 -0.43 5.37
N LYS A 272 -18.72 0.30 5.74
CA LYS A 272 -18.64 1.09 6.98
C LYS A 272 -17.91 2.39 6.72
N ILE A 273 -18.28 3.41 7.50
CA ILE A 273 -17.65 4.74 7.51
C ILE A 273 -16.98 4.93 8.86
N ALA A 274 -15.71 5.33 8.85
CA ALA A 274 -14.96 5.81 10.00
C ALA A 274 -14.84 7.33 9.87
N LEU A 275 -15.55 8.10 10.70
CA LEU A 275 -15.44 9.56 10.70
C LEU A 275 -14.28 9.97 11.61
N LEU A 276 -13.22 10.50 11.02
CA LEU A 276 -12.04 10.99 11.72
C LEU A 276 -12.17 12.50 11.98
N ALA A 277 -12.29 12.88 13.24
CA ALA A 277 -12.32 14.26 13.68
C ALA A 277 -11.52 14.41 14.97
N GLU A 278 -10.98 15.59 15.21
CA GLU A 278 -10.21 15.89 16.43
C GLU A 278 -9.17 14.81 16.76
N ARG A 279 -8.52 14.25 15.73
CA ARG A 279 -7.50 13.16 15.81
C ARG A 279 -8.03 11.80 16.24
N ARG A 280 -9.36 11.61 16.36
CA ARG A 280 -10.01 10.38 16.84
C ARG A 280 -11.09 9.90 15.87
N ILE A 281 -11.43 8.64 15.92
CA ILE A 281 -12.64 8.14 15.27
C ILE A 281 -13.83 8.51 16.16
N VAL A 282 -14.66 9.45 15.70
CA VAL A 282 -15.85 9.92 16.40
C VAL A 282 -17.10 9.11 16.03
N PHE A 283 -17.06 8.43 14.90
CA PHE A 283 -18.10 7.48 14.46
C PHE A 283 -17.46 6.33 13.68
N PHE A 284 -17.96 5.12 13.90
CA PHE A 284 -17.62 3.93 13.11
C PHE A 284 -18.83 3.02 12.98
N GLY A 285 -19.39 2.90 11.79
CA GLY A 285 -20.61 2.12 11.54
C GLY A 285 -20.99 2.12 10.05
N SER A 286 -22.15 1.54 9.72
CA SER A 286 -22.69 1.58 8.37
C SER A 286 -23.15 2.99 7.96
N PRO A 287 -23.32 3.27 6.65
CA PRO A 287 -23.93 4.52 6.19
C PRO A 287 -25.31 4.78 6.80
N GLU A 288 -26.12 3.73 6.98
CA GLU A 288 -27.45 3.78 7.59
C GLU A 288 -27.37 4.17 9.08
N GLU A 289 -26.44 3.54 9.82
CA GLU A 289 -26.17 3.86 11.23
C GLU A 289 -25.66 5.30 11.36
N MET A 290 -24.83 5.78 10.43
CA MET A 290 -24.35 7.16 10.42
C MET A 290 -25.50 8.16 10.22
N THR A 291 -26.41 7.88 9.29
CA THR A 291 -27.59 8.72 9.03
C THR A 291 -28.55 8.74 10.21
N ALA A 292 -28.69 7.64 10.96
CA ALA A 292 -29.53 7.51 12.13
C ALA A 292 -28.89 8.04 13.44
N SER A 293 -27.59 8.41 13.38
CA SER A 293 -26.86 8.89 14.57
C SER A 293 -27.49 10.14 15.16
N GLN A 294 -27.56 10.18 16.50
CA GLN A 294 -28.01 11.35 17.26
C GLN A 294 -26.82 12.20 17.73
N ASP A 295 -25.58 11.78 17.41
CA ASP A 295 -24.40 12.56 17.75
C ASP A 295 -24.40 13.88 16.98
N ARG A 296 -24.25 14.97 17.70
CA ARG A 296 -24.33 16.33 17.13
C ARG A 296 -23.27 16.57 16.09
N TYR A 297 -22.02 16.10 16.33
CA TYR A 297 -20.92 16.28 15.39
C TYR A 297 -21.18 15.54 14.08
N VAL A 298 -21.71 14.30 14.18
CA VAL A 298 -22.08 13.50 13.00
C VAL A 298 -23.19 14.20 12.20
N GLN A 299 -24.21 14.75 12.88
CA GLN A 299 -25.30 15.48 12.23
C GLN A 299 -24.83 16.78 11.59
N ASP A 300 -24.00 17.57 12.27
CA ASP A 300 -23.42 18.80 11.73
C ASP A 300 -22.53 18.49 10.49
N PHE A 301 -21.77 17.39 10.54
CA PHE A 301 -20.95 16.93 9.41
C PHE A 301 -21.82 16.52 8.20
N LEU A 302 -22.95 15.82 8.42
CA LEU A 302 -23.88 15.44 7.35
C LEU A 302 -24.67 16.63 6.82
N GLY A 303 -25.04 17.59 7.67
CA GLY A 303 -25.79 18.79 7.29
C GLY A 303 -24.98 19.82 6.50
N GLY A 304 -23.65 19.73 6.52
CA GLY A 304 -22.73 20.58 5.77
C GLY A 304 -22.38 20.05 4.38
N VAL A 305 -23.00 18.93 3.95
CA VAL A 305 -22.71 18.20 2.70
C VAL A 305 -23.91 18.31 1.68
#